data_802d12dc9ca868714062140f023da1f1
#
_entry.id   802d12dc9ca868714062140f023da1f1
#
_cell.length_a   1.000
_cell.length_b   1.000
_cell.length_c   1.000
_cell.angle_alpha   90.00
_cell.angle_beta   90.00
_cell.angle_gamma   90.00
#
_symmetry.space_group_name_H-M   'P 1'
#
loop_
_entity.id
_entity.type
_entity.pdbx_description
1 polymer ?
#
loop_
_entity_poly.entity_id
_entity_poly.type
_entity_poly.pdbx_seq_one_letter_code
_entity_poly.pdbx_strand_id
1 'polypeptide(L)'
;MDTLLPLAETAAALLRARKQHIAIAESSTGGLISSALLALPGASDYFLGGAIVYTVKSRLVFLGLGDADLVGMRPSTEPYALLAARRVCERFGADWAIGETGATGPTGNRYGDAPGHSCIAIIGSTERAITIETGQSDRVANMRAFAAAALKLLAETLA
;
A
#
# COMPACT_ATOMS: atom_id res chain seq x y z
N MET A 1 -12.75 4.27 9.30
CA MET A 1 -11.89 5.46 9.07
C MET A 1 -11.28 5.95 10.38
N ASP A 2 -12.03 6.04 11.46
CA ASP A 2 -11.61 6.64 12.74
C ASP A 2 -10.31 6.07 13.32
N THR A 3 -10.07 4.78 13.17
CA THR A 3 -8.82 4.13 13.62
C THR A 3 -7.62 4.38 12.70
N LEU A 4 -7.84 4.79 11.46
CA LEU A 4 -6.78 5.05 10.48
C LEU A 4 -6.30 6.51 10.51
N LEU A 5 -7.18 7.45 10.87
CA LEU A 5 -6.86 8.87 10.84
C LEU A 5 -5.65 9.25 11.71
N PRO A 6 -5.52 8.79 12.98
CA PRO A 6 -4.36 9.15 13.81
C PRO A 6 -3.03 8.64 13.21
N LEU A 7 -3.04 7.48 12.55
CA LEU A 7 -1.87 6.93 11.87
C LEU A 7 -1.52 7.75 10.62
N ALA A 8 -2.54 8.13 9.85
CA ALA A 8 -2.36 8.98 8.67
C ALA A 8 -1.86 10.37 9.06
N GLU A 9 -2.34 10.97 10.16
CA GLU A 9 -1.88 12.26 10.67
C GLU A 9 -0.38 12.26 10.97
N THR A 10 0.11 11.21 11.63
CA THR A 10 1.54 11.06 11.94
C THR A 10 2.38 11.05 10.66
N ALA A 11 2.00 10.23 9.68
CA ALA A 11 2.71 10.14 8.40
C ALA A 11 2.63 11.46 7.61
N ALA A 12 1.46 12.07 7.54
CA ALA A 12 1.23 13.34 6.84
C ALA A 12 2.06 14.49 7.43
N ALA A 13 2.15 14.57 8.76
CA ALA A 13 2.96 15.58 9.43
C ALA A 13 4.45 15.46 9.05
N LEU A 14 4.97 14.22 9.00
CA LEU A 14 6.34 13.96 8.59
C LEU A 14 6.60 14.31 7.12
N LEU A 15 5.68 13.96 6.22
CA LEU A 15 5.78 14.30 4.80
C LEU A 15 5.77 15.82 4.58
N ARG A 16 4.84 16.54 5.23
CA ARG A 16 4.77 18.01 5.17
C ARG A 16 6.04 18.68 5.69
N ALA A 17 6.54 18.24 6.85
CA ALA A 17 7.77 18.81 7.44
C ALA A 17 8.97 18.67 6.50
N ARG A 18 8.99 17.61 5.70
CA ARG A 18 10.04 17.33 4.71
C ARG A 18 9.77 17.93 3.34
N LYS A 19 8.56 18.47 3.11
CA LYS A 19 8.08 18.91 1.79
C LYS A 19 8.19 17.81 0.74
N GLN A 20 7.85 16.57 1.14
CA GLN A 20 7.92 15.37 0.32
C GLN A 20 6.53 14.84 -0.03
N HIS A 21 6.45 14.16 -1.16
CA HIS A 21 5.21 13.67 -1.73
C HIS A 21 5.16 12.15 -1.73
N ILE A 22 3.95 11.62 -1.72
CA ILE A 22 3.68 10.18 -1.70
C ILE A 22 2.68 9.76 -2.77
N ALA A 23 2.89 8.57 -3.35
CA ALA A 23 1.96 7.87 -4.23
C ALA A 23 1.68 6.45 -3.70
N ILE A 24 0.48 5.93 -3.97
CA ILE A 24 0.01 4.66 -3.40
C ILE A 24 -0.40 3.67 -4.51
N ALA A 25 0.09 2.44 -4.42
CA ALA A 25 -0.43 1.29 -5.16
C ALA A 25 -1.00 0.29 -4.16
N GLU A 26 -2.30 0.26 -4.02
CA GLU A 26 -2.99 -0.63 -3.08
C GLU A 26 -3.89 -1.63 -3.80
N SER A 27 -4.00 -2.83 -3.26
CA SER A 27 -4.79 -3.91 -3.82
C SER A 27 -5.90 -4.32 -2.85
N SER A 28 -5.57 -5.11 -1.86
CA SER A 28 -6.55 -5.69 -0.95
C SER A 28 -7.12 -4.72 0.09
N THR A 29 -6.46 -3.60 0.34
CA THR A 29 -7.00 -2.50 1.15
C THR A 29 -8.08 -1.68 0.45
N GLY A 30 -8.17 -1.76 -0.88
CA GLY A 30 -9.32 -1.23 -1.64
C GLY A 30 -9.50 0.29 -1.57
N GLY A 31 -8.43 1.05 -1.40
CA GLY A 31 -8.47 2.51 -1.31
C GLY A 31 -8.42 3.07 0.11
N LEU A 32 -8.37 2.23 1.14
CA LEU A 32 -8.37 2.70 2.54
C LEU A 32 -7.11 3.49 2.92
N ILE A 33 -5.94 3.12 2.38
CA ILE A 33 -4.68 3.84 2.64
C ILE A 33 -4.77 5.24 2.02
N SER A 34 -5.12 5.32 0.74
CA SER A 34 -5.32 6.60 0.03
C SER A 34 -6.39 7.45 0.69
N SER A 35 -7.52 6.85 1.06
CA SER A 35 -8.64 7.56 1.70
C SER A 35 -8.24 8.16 3.05
N ALA A 36 -7.46 7.45 3.86
CA ALA A 36 -7.00 7.95 5.16
C ALA A 36 -6.06 9.15 5.01
N LEU A 37 -5.13 9.09 4.05
CA LEU A 37 -4.22 10.20 3.76
C LEU A 37 -4.96 11.42 3.16
N LEU A 38 -5.95 11.19 2.29
CA LEU A 38 -6.76 12.25 1.68
C LEU A 38 -7.76 12.89 2.63
N ALA A 39 -8.19 12.18 3.68
CA ALA A 39 -9.16 12.70 4.64
C ALA A 39 -8.63 13.88 5.48
N LEU A 40 -7.33 14.12 5.47
CA LEU A 40 -6.70 15.17 6.26
C LEU A 40 -6.69 16.50 5.48
N PRO A 41 -7.08 17.62 6.11
CA PRO A 41 -6.96 18.94 5.48
C PRO A 41 -5.52 19.21 5.03
N GLY A 42 -5.36 19.77 3.83
CA GLY A 42 -4.05 20.04 3.24
C GLY A 42 -3.37 18.79 2.64
N ALA A 43 -4.11 17.74 2.31
CA ALA A 43 -3.55 16.55 1.68
C ALA A 43 -2.85 16.85 0.34
N SER A 44 -3.23 17.90 -0.38
CA SER A 44 -2.58 18.34 -1.61
C SER A 44 -1.10 18.70 -1.44
N ASP A 45 -0.64 18.95 -0.21
CA ASP A 45 0.76 19.29 0.06
C ASP A 45 1.69 18.06 -0.02
N TYR A 46 1.14 16.83 0.05
CA TYR A 46 1.94 15.62 0.09
C TYR A 46 1.38 14.45 -0.73
N PHE A 47 0.08 14.37 -0.98
CA PHE A 47 -0.55 13.23 -1.66
C PHE A 47 -0.70 13.49 -3.16
N LEU A 48 0.04 12.74 -3.99
CA LEU A 48 -0.01 12.88 -5.44
C LEU A 48 -1.10 12.02 -6.09
N GLY A 49 -1.38 10.86 -5.52
CA GLY A 49 -2.38 9.96 -6.06
C GLY A 49 -2.26 8.54 -5.56
N GLY A 50 -3.31 7.76 -5.82
CA GLY A 50 -3.36 6.35 -5.47
C GLY A 50 -4.10 5.55 -6.54
N ALA A 51 -3.66 4.31 -6.75
CA ALA A 51 -4.26 3.36 -7.67
C ALA A 51 -4.68 2.08 -6.95
N ILE A 52 -5.91 1.62 -7.20
CA ILE A 52 -6.38 0.32 -6.73
C ILE A 52 -6.06 -0.71 -7.82
N VAL A 53 -5.02 -1.50 -7.58
CA VAL A 53 -4.46 -2.46 -8.55
C VAL A 53 -4.89 -3.90 -8.23
N TYR A 54 -6.18 -4.10 -8.04
CA TYR A 54 -6.76 -5.34 -7.54
C TYR A 54 -6.75 -6.49 -8.54
N THR A 55 -6.83 -6.20 -9.82
CA THR A 55 -6.87 -7.19 -10.91
C THR A 55 -5.63 -7.11 -11.80
N VAL A 56 -5.37 -8.17 -12.57
CA VAL A 56 -4.34 -8.15 -13.63
C VAL A 56 -4.55 -6.97 -14.59
N LYS A 57 -5.82 -6.69 -14.93
CA LYS A 57 -6.17 -5.57 -15.82
C LYS A 57 -5.83 -4.22 -15.19
N SER A 58 -6.21 -3.98 -13.95
CA SER A 58 -5.90 -2.70 -13.26
C SER A 58 -4.40 -2.53 -13.03
N ARG A 59 -3.68 -3.60 -12.71
CA ARG A 59 -2.21 -3.59 -12.63
C ARG A 59 -1.56 -3.14 -13.94
N LEU A 60 -2.02 -3.69 -15.07
CA LEU A 60 -1.51 -3.30 -16.38
C LEU A 60 -1.86 -1.85 -16.71
N VAL A 61 -3.11 -1.43 -16.50
CA VAL A 61 -3.58 -0.08 -16.84
C VAL A 61 -2.90 0.98 -15.97
N PHE A 62 -2.87 0.79 -14.65
CA PHE A 62 -2.38 1.82 -13.73
C PHE A 62 -0.87 1.78 -13.52
N LEU A 63 -0.26 0.59 -13.49
CA LEU A 63 1.17 0.46 -13.25
C LEU A 63 1.98 0.12 -14.50
N GLY A 64 1.32 -0.28 -15.60
CA GLY A 64 1.99 -0.79 -16.79
C GLY A 64 2.76 -2.08 -16.53
N LEU A 65 2.38 -2.85 -15.50
CA LEU A 65 3.00 -4.12 -15.14
C LEU A 65 2.25 -5.27 -15.82
N GLY A 66 2.88 -5.85 -16.84
CA GLY A 66 2.42 -7.05 -17.51
C GLY A 66 3.03 -8.34 -16.92
N ASP A 67 2.71 -9.47 -17.51
CA ASP A 67 3.21 -10.77 -17.02
C ASP A 67 4.73 -10.91 -17.17
N ALA A 68 5.32 -10.24 -18.14
CA ALA A 68 6.77 -10.22 -18.34
C ALA A 68 7.53 -9.55 -17.17
N ASP A 69 6.89 -8.59 -16.49
CA ASP A 69 7.48 -7.91 -15.33
C ASP A 69 7.46 -8.78 -14.06
N LEU A 70 6.69 -9.88 -14.08
CA LEU A 70 6.50 -10.78 -12.94
C LEU A 70 7.19 -12.13 -13.09
N VAL A 71 8.11 -12.27 -14.02
CA VAL A 71 8.86 -13.53 -14.18
C VAL A 71 9.62 -13.85 -12.89
N GLY A 72 9.37 -15.05 -12.33
CA GLY A 72 9.95 -15.47 -11.05
C GLY A 72 9.35 -14.80 -9.81
N MET A 73 8.24 -14.07 -9.96
CA MET A 73 7.58 -13.34 -8.89
C MET A 73 6.07 -13.58 -8.94
N ARG A 74 5.41 -13.60 -7.78
CA ARG A 74 3.95 -13.67 -7.70
C ARG A 74 3.38 -12.52 -6.87
N PRO A 75 2.11 -12.13 -7.08
CA PRO A 75 1.39 -11.27 -6.15
C PRO A 75 1.34 -11.83 -4.72
N SER A 76 0.99 -11.00 -3.76
CA SER A 76 0.94 -11.33 -2.32
C SER A 76 2.29 -11.75 -1.75
N THR A 77 3.36 -11.10 -2.21
CA THR A 77 4.74 -11.26 -1.70
C THR A 77 5.38 -9.90 -1.50
N GLU A 78 6.39 -9.82 -0.64
CA GLU A 78 7.17 -8.59 -0.43
C GLU A 78 7.86 -8.10 -1.71
N PRO A 79 8.50 -8.96 -2.53
CA PRO A 79 9.05 -8.51 -3.81
C PRO A 79 8.02 -7.87 -4.74
N TYR A 80 6.79 -8.40 -4.78
CA TYR A 80 5.72 -7.80 -5.58
C TYR A 80 5.26 -6.46 -5.00
N ALA A 81 5.12 -6.35 -3.68
CA ALA A 81 4.76 -5.08 -3.01
C ALA A 81 5.81 -4.00 -3.30
N LEU A 82 7.11 -4.34 -3.25
CA LEU A 82 8.20 -3.45 -3.63
C LEU A 82 8.13 -3.03 -5.10
N LEU A 83 7.86 -3.97 -6.02
CA LEU A 83 7.71 -3.67 -7.45
C LEU A 83 6.55 -2.70 -7.69
N ALA A 84 5.40 -2.93 -7.07
CA ALA A 84 4.23 -2.06 -7.20
C ALA A 84 4.52 -0.65 -6.64
N ALA A 85 5.18 -0.57 -5.48
CA ALA A 85 5.59 0.68 -4.88
C ALA A 85 6.55 1.46 -5.79
N ARG A 86 7.60 0.81 -6.31
CA ARG A 86 8.55 1.44 -7.24
C ARG A 86 7.85 1.98 -8.48
N ARG A 87 6.96 1.18 -9.07
CA ARG A 87 6.29 1.57 -10.30
C ARG A 87 5.34 2.76 -10.10
N VAL A 88 4.58 2.80 -9.01
CA VAL A 88 3.71 3.97 -8.74
C VAL A 88 4.54 5.20 -8.39
N CYS A 89 5.63 5.05 -7.66
CA CYS A 89 6.58 6.12 -7.35
C CYS A 89 7.12 6.76 -8.64
N GLU A 90 7.62 5.94 -9.56
CA GLU A 90 8.14 6.38 -10.86
C GLU A 90 7.08 7.13 -11.68
N ARG A 91 5.85 6.58 -11.73
CA ARG A 91 4.77 7.18 -12.53
C ARG A 91 4.35 8.55 -12.05
N PHE A 92 4.37 8.78 -10.76
CA PHE A 92 4.01 10.07 -10.15
C PHE A 92 5.21 11.01 -9.94
N GLY A 93 6.44 10.52 -10.05
CA GLY A 93 7.62 11.27 -9.63
C GLY A 93 7.58 11.59 -8.13
N ALA A 94 7.07 10.67 -7.34
CA ALA A 94 6.93 10.84 -5.89
C ALA A 94 8.26 10.62 -5.16
N ASP A 95 8.40 11.21 -3.98
CA ASP A 95 9.55 10.96 -3.09
C ASP A 95 9.39 9.63 -2.34
N TRP A 96 8.14 9.26 -2.05
CA TRP A 96 7.76 8.04 -1.33
C TRP A 96 6.63 7.32 -2.02
N ALA A 97 6.56 6.01 -1.82
CA ALA A 97 5.40 5.24 -2.23
C ALA A 97 5.12 4.07 -1.30
N ILE A 98 3.84 3.67 -1.27
CA ILE A 98 3.38 2.42 -0.64
C ILE A 98 2.97 1.46 -1.74
N GLY A 99 3.39 0.19 -1.63
CA GLY A 99 2.82 -0.96 -2.33
C GLY A 99 2.16 -1.90 -1.34
N GLU A 100 0.92 -2.31 -1.60
CA GLU A 100 0.19 -3.26 -0.76
C GLU A 100 -0.45 -4.34 -1.62
N THR A 101 -0.38 -5.60 -1.15
CA THR A 101 -0.93 -6.77 -1.82
C THR A 101 -1.23 -7.87 -0.82
N GLY A 102 -2.40 -8.51 -0.91
CA GLY A 102 -2.78 -9.52 0.07
C GLY A 102 -4.06 -10.28 -0.23
N ALA A 103 -4.52 -11.04 0.76
CA ALA A 103 -5.73 -11.84 0.77
C ALA A 103 -6.60 -11.47 1.98
N THR A 104 -7.59 -10.61 1.77
CA THR A 104 -8.47 -10.14 2.86
C THR A 104 -9.46 -11.20 3.36
N GLY A 105 -9.78 -12.19 2.56
CA GLY A 105 -10.76 -13.21 2.94
C GLY A 105 -12.11 -13.06 2.22
N PRO A 106 -13.13 -13.90 2.56
CA PRO A 106 -13.16 -14.91 3.65
C PRO A 106 -12.29 -16.14 3.40
N THR A 107 -11.88 -16.40 2.17
CA THR A 107 -10.96 -17.46 1.77
C THR A 107 -9.58 -16.90 1.48
N GLY A 108 -8.57 -17.77 1.45
CA GLY A 108 -7.24 -17.41 0.98
C GLY A 108 -7.20 -17.12 -0.53
N ASN A 109 -6.02 -16.80 -1.04
CA ASN A 109 -5.81 -16.57 -2.45
C ASN A 109 -5.42 -17.86 -3.20
N ARG A 110 -5.38 -17.78 -4.53
CA ARG A 110 -4.99 -18.91 -5.39
C ARG A 110 -3.52 -19.35 -5.24
N TYR A 111 -2.72 -18.60 -4.53
CA TYR A 111 -1.29 -18.91 -4.29
C TYR A 111 -1.06 -19.71 -3.02
N GLY A 112 -2.11 -19.99 -2.22
CA GLY A 112 -2.04 -20.76 -1.00
C GLY A 112 -1.89 -19.92 0.28
N ASP A 113 -1.92 -18.59 0.17
CA ASP A 113 -1.88 -17.72 1.35
C ASP A 113 -3.24 -17.74 2.06
N ALA A 114 -3.23 -17.78 3.38
CA ALA A 114 -4.44 -17.76 4.21
C ALA A 114 -5.15 -16.39 4.14
N PRO A 115 -6.46 -16.31 4.45
CA PRO A 115 -7.10 -15.01 4.66
C PRO A 115 -6.43 -14.28 5.81
N GLY A 116 -6.23 -12.96 5.66
CA GLY A 116 -5.48 -12.16 6.63
C GLY A 116 -3.99 -11.98 6.32
N HIS A 117 -3.51 -12.55 5.21
CA HIS A 117 -2.16 -12.35 4.68
C HIS A 117 -2.06 -11.05 3.91
N SER A 118 -1.08 -10.20 4.22
CA SER A 118 -0.74 -9.02 3.40
C SER A 118 0.74 -8.71 3.43
N CYS A 119 1.27 -8.30 2.28
CA CYS A 119 2.61 -7.79 2.12
C CYS A 119 2.54 -6.29 1.82
N ILE A 120 3.32 -5.52 2.53
CA ILE A 120 3.33 -4.05 2.48
C ILE A 120 4.77 -3.60 2.27
N ALA A 121 4.98 -2.70 1.33
CA ALA A 121 6.30 -2.11 1.07
C ALA A 121 6.21 -0.59 1.10
N ILE A 122 7.24 0.04 1.65
CA ILE A 122 7.50 1.47 1.58
C ILE A 122 8.79 1.65 0.81
N ILE A 123 8.79 2.57 -0.15
CA ILE A 123 10.01 2.98 -0.85
C ILE A 123 10.15 4.50 -0.82
N GLY A 124 11.39 4.95 -0.84
CA GLY A 124 11.78 6.35 -0.86
C GLY A 124 13.30 6.46 -0.74
N SER A 125 13.80 7.31 0.14
CA SER A 125 15.24 7.35 0.49
C SER A 125 15.73 6.05 1.14
N THR A 126 14.84 5.25 1.65
CA THR A 126 15.05 3.88 2.14
C THR A 126 13.91 2.97 1.71
N GLU A 127 14.14 1.66 1.75
CA GLU A 127 13.11 0.66 1.41
C GLU A 127 12.86 -0.24 2.62
N ARG A 128 11.59 -0.51 2.88
CA ARG A 128 11.15 -1.49 3.89
C ARG A 128 10.00 -2.32 3.32
N ALA A 129 10.00 -3.60 3.64
CA ALA A 129 8.87 -4.47 3.34
C ALA A 129 8.57 -5.36 4.55
N ILE A 130 7.30 -5.64 4.76
CA ILE A 130 6.81 -6.54 5.80
C ILE A 130 5.72 -7.44 5.28
N THR A 131 5.60 -8.61 5.89
CA THR A 131 4.44 -9.50 5.75
C THR A 131 3.69 -9.54 7.08
N ILE A 132 2.38 -9.40 7.03
CA ILE A 132 1.50 -9.53 8.20
C ILE A 132 0.49 -10.65 7.99
N GLU A 133 0.15 -11.32 9.08
CA GLU A 133 -0.85 -12.38 9.15
C GLU A 133 -1.80 -12.07 10.31
N THR A 134 -3.07 -11.73 10.00
CA THR A 134 -4.03 -11.41 11.07
C THR A 134 -4.65 -12.65 11.72
N GLY A 135 -4.61 -13.79 11.03
CA GLY A 135 -5.27 -15.00 11.46
C GLY A 135 -6.79 -14.95 11.42
N GLN A 136 -7.36 -13.95 10.75
CA GLN A 136 -8.81 -13.73 10.66
C GLN A 136 -9.30 -13.87 9.23
N SER A 137 -10.59 -14.20 9.07
CA SER A 137 -11.25 -14.32 7.77
C SER A 137 -12.23 -13.19 7.47
N ASP A 138 -12.48 -12.28 8.40
CA ASP A 138 -13.33 -11.11 8.16
C ASP A 138 -12.66 -10.14 7.19
N ARG A 139 -13.25 -10.03 6.01
CA ARG A 139 -12.71 -9.24 4.90
C ARG A 139 -12.54 -7.77 5.24
N VAL A 140 -13.54 -7.16 5.84
CA VAL A 140 -13.51 -5.72 6.15
C VAL A 140 -12.56 -5.43 7.30
N ALA A 141 -12.52 -6.29 8.30
CA ALA A 141 -11.57 -6.17 9.40
C ALA A 141 -10.12 -6.28 8.88
N ASN A 142 -9.85 -7.23 7.98
CA ASN A 142 -8.54 -7.39 7.36
C ASN A 142 -8.14 -6.19 6.48
N MET A 143 -9.05 -5.64 5.67
CA MET A 143 -8.79 -4.42 4.90
C MET A 143 -8.33 -3.27 5.81
N ARG A 144 -9.00 -3.08 6.96
CA ARG A 144 -8.63 -2.06 7.94
C ARG A 144 -7.30 -2.34 8.62
N ALA A 145 -7.05 -3.59 9.01
CA ALA A 145 -5.79 -4.01 9.63
C ALA A 145 -4.59 -3.79 8.70
N PHE A 146 -4.73 -4.14 7.43
CA PHE A 146 -3.69 -3.94 6.42
C PHE A 146 -3.41 -2.47 6.19
N ALA A 147 -4.46 -1.64 6.07
CA ALA A 147 -4.30 -0.19 5.92
C ALA A 147 -3.62 0.44 7.14
N ALA A 148 -4.01 0.02 8.36
CA ALA A 148 -3.37 0.48 9.59
C ALA A 148 -1.89 0.11 9.64
N ALA A 149 -1.54 -1.14 9.27
CA ALA A 149 -0.16 -1.60 9.21
C ALA A 149 0.66 -0.79 8.19
N ALA A 150 0.09 -0.48 7.02
CA ALA A 150 0.76 0.31 6.00
C ALA A 150 1.05 1.75 6.46
N LEU A 151 0.07 2.42 7.08
CA LEU A 151 0.23 3.76 7.60
C LEU A 151 1.24 3.82 8.76
N LYS A 152 1.22 2.80 9.64
CA LYS A 152 2.20 2.66 10.72
C LYS A 152 3.61 2.47 10.17
N LEU A 153 3.78 1.53 9.23
CA LEU A 153 5.08 1.28 8.59
C LEU A 153 5.61 2.54 7.89
N LEU A 154 4.74 3.31 7.22
CA LEU A 154 5.10 4.58 6.60
C LEU A 154 5.63 5.57 7.65
N ALA A 155 4.87 5.79 8.73
CA ALA A 155 5.28 6.72 9.80
C ALA A 155 6.62 6.32 10.44
N GLU A 156 6.82 5.03 10.72
CA GLU A 156 8.08 4.49 11.25
C GLU A 156 9.25 4.63 10.28
N THR A 157 8.98 4.54 8.98
CA THR A 157 10.02 4.67 7.93
C THR A 157 10.40 6.12 7.71
N LEU A 158 9.45 7.03 7.89
CA LEU A 158 9.65 8.47 7.80
C LEU A 158 10.29 9.05 9.08
N ALA A 159 10.18 8.44 10.23
CA ALA A 159 10.76 8.94 11.47
C ALA A 159 12.29 8.92 11.44
#